data_1cf35299e1475e2da38b69e27354f95e
#
_entry.id   1cf35299e1475e2da38b69e27354f95e
#
_cell.length_a   1.000
_cell.length_b   1.000
_cell.length_c   1.000
_cell.angle_alpha   90.00
_cell.angle_beta   90.00
_cell.angle_gamma   90.00
#
_symmetry.space_group_name_H-M   'P 1'
#
loop_
_entity.id
_entity.type
_entity.pdbx_description
1 polymer ?
#
loop_
_entity_poly.entity_id
_entity_poly.type
_entity_poly.pdbx_seq_one_letter_code
_entity_poly.pdbx_strand_id
1 'polypeptide(L)'
;MVKATFINLPQDKKQKIESALLKEFSQYPLAKAQVARIVKETGIARGAFYKYFTDLNDAYHYMYDLALKTVHSPVKILPQFQAQQYYDNVTHFLDETKESTYAGLIKMHILYNEHTFDHHFPSKILLALDPQNWSAMVLSHAAIRMVLENPKQKEAIMTRLKASLELLNKGKN
;
A
#
# COMPACT_ATOMS: atom_id res chain seq x y z
N MET A 1 -6.48 -15.33 7.42
CA MET A 1 -7.32 -15.45 6.18
C MET A 1 -8.75 -15.13 6.55
N VAL A 2 -9.40 -14.26 5.77
CA VAL A 2 -10.79 -13.83 6.00
C VAL A 2 -11.73 -15.02 5.97
N LYS A 3 -12.62 -15.11 6.95
CA LYS A 3 -13.50 -16.30 7.12
C LYS A 3 -14.69 -16.26 6.16
N ALA A 4 -15.16 -17.44 5.75
CA ALA A 4 -16.32 -17.58 4.86
C ALA A 4 -17.57 -16.87 5.42
N THR A 5 -17.70 -16.79 6.73
CA THR A 5 -18.80 -16.05 7.39
C THR A 5 -18.82 -14.56 7.08
N PHE A 6 -17.66 -13.93 6.82
CA PHE A 6 -17.58 -12.53 6.38
C PHE A 6 -17.87 -12.42 4.88
N ILE A 7 -17.30 -13.31 4.08
CA ILE A 7 -17.46 -13.30 2.61
C ILE A 7 -18.94 -13.41 2.23
N ASN A 8 -19.69 -14.23 2.95
CA ASN A 8 -21.11 -14.52 2.70
C ASN A 8 -22.08 -13.55 3.41
N LEU A 9 -21.59 -12.43 3.97
CA LEU A 9 -22.49 -11.43 4.55
C LEU A 9 -23.30 -10.72 3.45
N PRO A 10 -24.53 -10.26 3.79
CA PRO A 10 -25.26 -9.32 2.96
C PRO A 10 -24.38 -8.09 2.65
N GLN A 11 -24.49 -7.57 1.42
CA GLN A 11 -23.58 -6.54 0.89
C GLN A 11 -23.58 -5.27 1.74
N ASP A 12 -24.75 -4.82 2.20
CA ASP A 12 -24.90 -3.65 3.07
C ASP A 12 -24.12 -3.79 4.38
N LYS A 13 -24.23 -4.95 5.00
CA LYS A 13 -23.52 -5.26 6.25
C LYS A 13 -22.01 -5.35 6.03
N LYS A 14 -21.61 -5.98 4.93
CA LYS A 14 -20.19 -6.09 4.55
C LYS A 14 -19.59 -4.72 4.32
N GLN A 15 -20.23 -3.86 3.53
CA GLN A 15 -19.78 -2.48 3.26
C GLN A 15 -19.67 -1.65 4.54
N LYS A 16 -20.62 -1.80 5.48
CA LYS A 16 -20.55 -1.10 6.76
C LYS A 16 -19.30 -1.50 7.56
N ILE A 17 -18.98 -2.79 7.57
CA ILE A 17 -17.76 -3.29 8.24
C ILE A 17 -16.51 -2.82 7.52
N GLU A 18 -16.45 -2.91 6.20
CA GLU A 18 -15.34 -2.44 5.37
C GLU A 18 -15.08 -0.94 5.59
N SER A 19 -16.13 -0.13 5.64
CA SER A 19 -16.01 1.31 5.92
C SER A 19 -15.41 1.59 7.30
N ALA A 20 -15.81 0.85 8.33
CA ALA A 20 -15.26 0.99 9.67
C ALA A 20 -13.80 0.52 9.76
N LEU A 21 -13.45 -0.58 9.08
CA LEU A 21 -12.08 -1.06 8.97
C LEU A 21 -11.19 -0.04 8.24
N LEU A 22 -11.66 0.49 7.10
CA LEU A 22 -10.95 1.50 6.34
C LEU A 22 -10.70 2.76 7.18
N LYS A 23 -11.71 3.24 7.91
CA LYS A 23 -11.59 4.39 8.82
C LYS A 23 -10.54 4.14 9.90
N GLU A 24 -10.60 2.99 10.56
CA GLU A 24 -9.64 2.61 11.61
C GLU A 24 -8.20 2.57 11.07
N PHE A 25 -7.97 1.84 10.00
CA PHE A 25 -6.64 1.62 9.44
C PHE A 25 -6.08 2.83 8.63
N SER A 26 -6.93 3.78 8.27
CA SER A 26 -6.50 5.06 7.69
C SER A 26 -6.05 6.08 8.74
N GLN A 27 -6.50 5.92 10.00
CA GLN A 27 -6.21 6.87 11.08
C GLN A 27 -5.14 6.37 12.05
N TYR A 28 -5.00 5.06 12.19
CA TYR A 28 -4.10 4.46 13.18
C TYR A 28 -3.16 3.45 12.52
N PRO A 29 -1.86 3.48 12.89
CA PRO A 29 -0.96 2.35 12.58
C PRO A 29 -1.53 1.05 13.15
N LEU A 30 -1.26 -0.07 12.49
CA LEU A 30 -1.79 -1.39 12.90
C LEU A 30 -1.50 -1.72 14.37
N ALA A 31 -0.31 -1.37 14.85
CA ALA A 31 0.07 -1.54 16.27
C ALA A 31 -0.81 -0.75 17.25
N LYS A 32 -1.53 0.29 16.80
CA LYS A 32 -2.44 1.12 17.60
C LYS A 32 -3.91 0.92 17.23
N ALA A 33 -4.21 0.08 16.25
CA ALA A 33 -5.58 -0.22 15.83
C ALA A 33 -6.32 -1.03 16.90
N GLN A 34 -7.66 -0.84 16.99
CA GLN A 34 -8.47 -1.45 18.05
C GLN A 34 -9.79 -2.00 17.53
N VAL A 35 -10.04 -3.28 17.79
CA VAL A 35 -11.34 -3.92 17.54
C VAL A 35 -12.49 -3.16 18.22
N ALA A 36 -12.25 -2.57 19.39
CA ALA A 36 -13.28 -1.83 20.13
C ALA A 36 -13.86 -0.64 19.34
N ARG A 37 -13.01 0.10 18.61
CA ARG A 37 -13.48 1.22 17.77
C ARG A 37 -14.28 0.72 16.57
N ILE A 38 -13.82 -0.36 15.93
CA ILE A 38 -14.49 -0.98 14.77
C ILE A 38 -15.89 -1.48 15.16
N VAL A 39 -16.02 -2.22 16.27
CA VAL A 39 -17.32 -2.76 16.70
C VAL A 39 -18.27 -1.65 17.18
N LYS A 40 -17.76 -0.60 17.79
CA LYS A 40 -18.55 0.59 18.16
C LYS A 40 -19.12 1.30 16.93
N GLU A 41 -18.32 1.49 15.89
CA GLU A 41 -18.71 2.15 14.64
C GLU A 41 -19.76 1.32 13.87
N THR A 42 -19.57 0.01 13.81
CA THR A 42 -20.46 -0.90 13.08
C THR A 42 -21.71 -1.30 13.85
N GLY A 43 -21.71 -1.20 15.19
CA GLY A 43 -22.78 -1.71 16.05
C GLY A 43 -22.83 -3.23 16.16
N ILE A 44 -21.79 -3.95 15.72
CA ILE A 44 -21.72 -5.42 15.87
C ILE A 44 -21.17 -5.79 17.25
N ALA A 45 -21.55 -6.96 17.74
CA ALA A 45 -20.95 -7.51 18.96
C ALA A 45 -19.47 -7.85 18.72
N ARG A 46 -18.61 -7.67 19.74
CA ARG A 46 -17.17 -8.01 19.66
C ARG A 46 -16.91 -9.45 19.20
N GLY A 47 -17.73 -10.40 19.65
CA GLY A 47 -17.64 -11.80 19.21
C GLY A 47 -17.94 -11.99 17.72
N ALA A 48 -18.74 -11.11 17.11
CA ALA A 48 -19.00 -11.16 15.66
C ALA A 48 -17.76 -10.77 14.86
N PHE A 49 -16.95 -9.81 15.30
CA PHE A 49 -15.68 -9.50 14.67
C PHE A 49 -14.80 -10.76 14.53
N TYR A 50 -14.66 -11.54 15.59
CA TYR A 50 -13.85 -12.77 15.58
C TYR A 50 -14.49 -13.96 14.83
N LYS A 51 -15.78 -13.86 14.47
CA LYS A 51 -16.41 -14.77 13.50
C LYS A 51 -16.03 -14.42 12.06
N TYR A 52 -15.62 -13.17 11.78
CA TYR A 52 -15.26 -12.66 10.46
C TYR A 52 -13.76 -12.71 10.20
N PHE A 53 -12.97 -12.29 11.19
CA PHE A 53 -11.53 -12.18 11.11
C PHE A 53 -10.88 -12.96 12.27
N THR A 54 -9.69 -13.49 12.04
CA THR A 54 -8.93 -14.16 13.09
C THR A 54 -8.45 -13.13 14.12
N ASP A 55 -7.96 -12.01 13.66
CA ASP A 55 -7.43 -10.89 14.44
C ASP A 55 -7.45 -9.59 13.62
N LEU A 56 -6.84 -8.53 14.15
CA LEU A 56 -6.68 -7.26 13.45
C LEU A 56 -5.75 -7.35 12.23
N ASN A 57 -4.73 -8.20 12.28
CA ASN A 57 -3.83 -8.37 11.14
C ASN A 57 -4.60 -8.96 9.96
N ASP A 58 -5.42 -9.99 10.21
CA ASP A 58 -6.26 -10.62 9.17
C ASP A 58 -7.23 -9.61 8.53
N ALA A 59 -7.89 -8.76 9.35
CA ALA A 59 -8.76 -7.70 8.86
C ALA A 59 -7.98 -6.61 8.08
N TYR A 60 -6.78 -6.28 8.53
CA TYR A 60 -5.90 -5.33 7.86
C TYR A 60 -5.44 -5.85 6.49
N HIS A 61 -4.96 -7.10 6.42
CA HIS A 61 -4.58 -7.75 5.15
C HIS A 61 -5.73 -7.71 4.14
N TYR A 62 -6.94 -8.03 4.58
CA TYR A 62 -8.13 -7.96 3.72
C TYR A 62 -8.34 -6.57 3.13
N MET A 63 -8.30 -5.53 3.98
CA MET A 63 -8.50 -4.14 3.54
C MET A 63 -7.36 -3.66 2.63
N TYR A 64 -6.13 -4.06 2.91
CA TYR A 64 -4.98 -3.69 2.10
C TYR A 64 -5.00 -4.37 0.72
N ASP A 65 -5.36 -5.65 0.66
CA ASP A 65 -5.55 -6.37 -0.62
C ASP A 65 -6.66 -5.71 -1.47
N LEU A 66 -7.71 -5.22 -0.83
CA LEU A 66 -8.79 -4.49 -1.51
C LEU A 66 -8.29 -3.15 -2.06
N ALA A 67 -7.51 -2.42 -1.27
CA ALA A 67 -6.88 -1.17 -1.69
C ALA A 67 -5.91 -1.36 -2.87
N LEU A 68 -5.08 -2.39 -2.82
CA LEU A 68 -4.13 -2.71 -3.90
C LEU A 68 -4.83 -3.04 -5.22
N LYS A 69 -5.96 -3.74 -5.19
CA LYS A 69 -6.75 -4.04 -6.39
C LYS A 69 -7.32 -2.77 -7.05
N THR A 70 -7.52 -1.72 -6.26
CA THR A 70 -8.10 -0.46 -6.72
C THR A 70 -7.05 0.52 -7.23
N VAL A 71 -5.88 0.59 -6.57
CA VAL A 71 -4.85 1.62 -6.82
C VAL A 71 -3.61 1.05 -7.51
N HIS A 72 -3.44 -0.26 -7.56
CA HIS A 72 -2.24 -0.88 -8.12
C HIS A 72 -2.50 -1.44 -9.52
N SER A 73 -2.06 -0.72 -10.53
CA SER A 73 -1.59 -1.38 -11.75
C SER A 73 -0.27 -2.09 -11.39
N PRO A 74 -0.14 -3.40 -11.59
CA PRO A 74 1.09 -4.11 -11.27
C PRO A 74 2.25 -3.41 -11.98
N VAL A 75 3.27 -3.02 -11.21
CA VAL A 75 4.52 -2.47 -11.78
C VAL A 75 5.07 -3.52 -12.74
N LYS A 76 4.95 -3.27 -14.03
CA LYS A 76 5.55 -4.14 -15.04
C LYS A 76 7.06 -3.98 -14.94
N ILE A 77 7.72 -4.99 -14.40
CA ILE A 77 9.17 -5.08 -14.48
C ILE A 77 9.51 -5.34 -15.94
N LEU A 78 10.11 -4.36 -16.58
CA LEU A 78 10.53 -4.49 -17.97
C LEU A 78 11.83 -5.31 -18.05
N PRO A 79 12.02 -6.10 -19.12
CA PRO A 79 13.27 -6.84 -19.35
C PRO A 79 14.51 -5.94 -19.44
N GLN A 80 14.30 -4.68 -19.82
CA GLN A 80 15.34 -3.67 -19.91
C GLN A 80 14.94 -2.47 -19.05
N PHE A 81 15.90 -1.94 -18.30
CA PHE A 81 15.71 -0.73 -17.50
C PHE A 81 15.32 0.47 -18.39
N GLN A 82 14.27 1.17 -17.99
CA GLN A 82 13.78 2.40 -18.62
C GLN A 82 13.48 3.44 -17.54
N ALA A 83 14.34 4.43 -17.41
CA ALA A 83 14.24 5.48 -16.39
C ALA A 83 12.89 6.21 -16.40
N GLN A 84 12.38 6.57 -17.59
CA GLN A 84 11.12 7.27 -17.74
C GLN A 84 9.94 6.42 -17.23
N GLN A 85 9.93 5.11 -17.49
CA GLN A 85 8.85 4.24 -17.04
C GLN A 85 8.75 4.17 -15.51
N TYR A 86 9.90 4.13 -14.82
CA TYR A 86 9.91 4.17 -13.35
C TYR A 86 9.38 5.50 -12.82
N TYR A 87 9.77 6.61 -13.44
CA TYR A 87 9.28 7.94 -13.08
C TYR A 87 7.76 8.05 -13.27
N ASP A 88 7.25 7.59 -14.42
CA ASP A 88 5.83 7.64 -14.75
C ASP A 88 5.01 6.74 -13.82
N ASN A 89 5.52 5.55 -13.48
CA ASN A 89 4.86 4.65 -12.53
C ASN A 89 4.73 5.29 -11.14
N VAL A 90 5.78 5.97 -10.65
CA VAL A 90 5.74 6.68 -9.35
C VAL A 90 4.74 7.84 -9.39
N THR A 91 4.74 8.62 -10.47
CA THR A 91 3.83 9.75 -10.65
C THR A 91 2.38 9.25 -10.65
N HIS A 92 2.09 8.25 -11.45
CA HIS A 92 0.76 7.65 -11.58
C HIS A 92 0.28 7.08 -10.23
N PHE A 93 1.13 6.32 -9.54
CA PHE A 93 0.80 5.78 -8.22
C PHE A 93 0.45 6.88 -7.21
N LEU A 94 1.25 7.96 -7.16
CA LEU A 94 1.01 9.07 -6.23
C LEU A 94 -0.30 9.80 -6.54
N ASP A 95 -0.61 9.99 -7.82
CA ASP A 95 -1.82 10.70 -8.25
C ASP A 95 -3.07 9.83 -8.05
N GLU A 96 -3.05 8.56 -8.42
CA GLU A 96 -4.15 7.62 -8.14
C GLU A 96 -4.39 7.44 -6.64
N THR A 97 -3.32 7.31 -5.86
CA THR A 97 -3.43 7.19 -4.40
C THR A 97 -4.12 8.41 -3.81
N LYS A 98 -3.76 9.61 -4.24
CA LYS A 98 -4.32 10.87 -3.73
C LYS A 98 -5.84 10.95 -3.92
N GLU A 99 -6.33 10.50 -5.07
CA GLU A 99 -7.77 10.54 -5.42
C GLU A 99 -8.54 9.33 -4.87
N SER A 100 -7.85 8.33 -4.35
CA SER A 100 -8.46 7.09 -3.85
C SER A 100 -9.08 7.25 -2.46
N THR A 101 -10.21 6.58 -2.23
CA THR A 101 -10.77 6.40 -0.88
C THR A 101 -9.81 5.67 0.07
N TYR A 102 -8.83 4.94 -0.47
CA TYR A 102 -7.81 4.19 0.28
C TYR A 102 -6.54 5.00 0.58
N ALA A 103 -6.48 6.30 0.22
CA ALA A 103 -5.30 7.15 0.41
C ALA A 103 -4.72 7.08 1.84
N GLY A 104 -5.58 7.16 2.85
CA GLY A 104 -5.18 7.08 4.25
C GLY A 104 -4.58 5.72 4.62
N LEU A 105 -5.21 4.63 4.19
CA LEU A 105 -4.75 3.26 4.43
C LEU A 105 -3.38 3.01 3.77
N ILE A 106 -3.22 3.41 2.49
CA ILE A 106 -1.97 3.27 1.75
C ILE A 106 -0.85 4.08 2.43
N LYS A 107 -1.15 5.31 2.82
CA LYS A 107 -0.20 6.13 3.58
C LYS A 107 0.21 5.46 4.90
N MET A 108 -0.74 4.98 5.68
CA MET A 108 -0.44 4.27 6.94
C MET A 108 0.37 2.99 6.70
N HIS A 109 0.10 2.28 5.60
CA HIS A 109 0.88 1.11 5.23
C HIS A 109 2.34 1.49 4.98
N ILE A 110 2.60 2.37 4.03
CA ILE A 110 3.95 2.73 3.59
C ILE A 110 4.77 3.38 4.72
N LEU A 111 4.14 4.19 5.56
CA LEU A 111 4.88 4.89 6.62
C LEU A 111 5.11 4.06 7.89
N TYR A 112 4.16 3.17 8.26
CA TYR A 112 4.16 2.56 9.59
C TYR A 112 3.97 1.05 9.62
N ASN A 113 3.34 0.44 8.60
CA ASN A 113 2.92 -0.95 8.67
C ASN A 113 3.64 -1.87 7.68
N GLU A 114 4.49 -1.34 6.82
CA GLU A 114 5.17 -2.09 5.77
C GLU A 114 5.97 -3.28 6.31
N HIS A 115 6.63 -3.08 7.45
CA HIS A 115 7.43 -4.11 8.11
C HIS A 115 6.61 -5.19 8.83
N THR A 116 5.28 -5.00 8.97
CA THR A 116 4.40 -5.97 9.62
C THR A 116 3.89 -7.05 8.66
N PHE A 117 4.18 -6.88 7.38
CA PHE A 117 3.81 -7.83 6.35
C PHE A 117 4.98 -8.74 6.01
N ASP A 118 4.79 -10.05 6.13
CA ASP A 118 5.72 -11.06 5.60
C ASP A 118 5.81 -11.04 4.06
N HIS A 119 4.96 -10.23 3.43
CA HIS A 119 4.92 -10.00 1.99
C HIS A 119 5.66 -8.71 1.61
N HIS A 120 6.83 -8.48 2.18
CA HIS A 120 7.82 -7.70 1.45
C HIS A 120 7.90 -8.28 0.04
N PHE A 121 8.04 -7.43 -0.97
CA PHE A 121 8.40 -7.87 -2.32
C PHE A 121 9.20 -9.15 -2.19
N PRO A 122 8.74 -10.28 -2.77
CA PRO A 122 9.40 -11.55 -2.51
C PRO A 122 10.89 -11.32 -2.74
N SER A 123 11.69 -11.49 -1.72
CA SER A 123 13.14 -11.22 -1.77
C SER A 123 13.77 -11.89 -2.99
N LYS A 124 13.20 -13.03 -3.41
CA LYS A 124 13.56 -13.74 -4.64
C LYS A 124 13.33 -12.91 -5.92
N ILE A 125 12.25 -12.13 -6.01
CA ILE A 125 12.00 -11.26 -7.17
C ILE A 125 12.97 -10.10 -7.16
N LEU A 126 13.19 -9.44 -6.03
CA LEU A 126 14.13 -8.34 -5.90
C LEU A 126 15.57 -8.76 -6.21
N LEU A 127 15.98 -9.93 -5.73
CA LEU A 127 17.32 -10.47 -5.97
C LEU A 127 17.52 -10.99 -7.39
N ALA A 128 16.45 -11.26 -8.13
CA ALA A 128 16.50 -11.64 -9.54
C ALA A 128 16.57 -10.43 -10.50
N LEU A 129 16.37 -9.20 -10.01
CA LEU A 129 16.50 -7.99 -10.81
C LEU A 129 17.95 -7.69 -11.12
N ASP A 130 18.22 -7.17 -12.31
CA ASP A 130 19.51 -6.55 -12.60
C ASP A 130 19.73 -5.31 -11.71
N PRO A 131 20.98 -4.87 -11.51
CA PRO A 131 21.30 -3.78 -10.60
C PRO A 131 20.59 -2.46 -10.91
N GLN A 132 20.31 -2.16 -12.17
CA GLN A 132 19.62 -0.92 -12.56
C GLN A 132 18.15 -0.97 -12.17
N ASN A 133 17.44 -2.05 -12.49
CA ASN A 133 16.03 -2.25 -12.11
C ASN A 133 15.88 -2.33 -10.59
N TRP A 134 16.79 -3.04 -9.90
CA TRP A 134 16.80 -3.10 -8.43
C TRP A 134 16.96 -1.70 -7.82
N SER A 135 17.95 -0.92 -8.28
CA SER A 135 18.21 0.43 -7.78
C SER A 135 17.02 1.37 -8.05
N ALA A 136 16.44 1.28 -9.26
CA ALA A 136 15.26 2.08 -9.62
C ALA A 136 14.05 1.77 -8.74
N MET A 137 13.81 0.51 -8.42
CA MET A 137 12.73 0.12 -7.49
C MET A 137 12.95 0.70 -6.10
N VAL A 138 14.16 0.59 -5.56
CA VAL A 138 14.50 1.14 -4.23
C VAL A 138 14.32 2.65 -4.20
N LEU A 139 14.82 3.36 -5.23
CA LEU A 139 14.69 4.82 -5.34
C LEU A 139 13.22 5.24 -5.49
N SER A 140 12.44 4.52 -6.31
CA SER A 140 11.02 4.78 -6.50
C SER A 140 10.24 4.64 -5.19
N HIS A 141 10.47 3.56 -4.45
CA HIS A 141 9.83 3.31 -3.18
C HIS A 141 10.20 4.37 -2.12
N ALA A 142 11.49 4.74 -2.07
CA ALA A 142 11.95 5.81 -1.19
C ALA A 142 11.30 7.16 -1.54
N ALA A 143 11.17 7.49 -2.83
CA ALA A 143 10.52 8.72 -3.28
C ALA A 143 9.04 8.75 -2.91
N ILE A 144 8.30 7.65 -3.12
CA ILE A 144 6.89 7.53 -2.70
C ILE A 144 6.76 7.79 -1.19
N ARG A 145 7.59 7.11 -0.38
CA ARG A 145 7.60 7.28 1.07
C ARG A 145 7.83 8.75 1.47
N MET A 146 8.85 9.40 0.92
CA MET A 146 9.17 10.80 1.19
C MET A 146 8.04 11.76 0.81
N VAL A 147 7.38 11.53 -0.33
CA VAL A 147 6.23 12.36 -0.76
C VAL A 147 5.04 12.16 0.18
N LEU A 148 4.71 10.92 0.59
CA LEU A 148 3.62 10.64 1.52
C LEU A 148 3.89 11.22 2.92
N GLU A 149 5.16 11.26 3.34
CA GLU A 149 5.60 11.87 4.59
C GLU A 149 5.51 13.40 4.54
N ASN A 150 6.01 14.00 3.45
CA ASN A 150 6.01 15.45 3.26
C ASN A 150 5.49 15.87 1.87
N PRO A 151 4.17 15.94 1.67
CA PRO A 151 3.58 16.26 0.36
C PRO A 151 3.98 17.63 -0.23
N LYS A 152 4.38 18.58 0.63
CA LYS A 152 4.84 19.91 0.19
C LYS A 152 6.14 19.86 -0.60
N GLN A 153 6.92 18.80 -0.44
CA GLN A 153 8.20 18.62 -1.14
C GLN A 153 8.08 17.73 -2.38
N LYS A 154 6.86 17.38 -2.83
CA LYS A 154 6.63 16.47 -3.97
C LYS A 154 7.50 16.87 -5.18
N GLU A 155 7.49 18.13 -5.62
CA GLU A 155 8.25 18.56 -6.80
C GLU A 155 9.76 18.33 -6.65
N ALA A 156 10.34 18.74 -5.52
CA ALA A 156 11.77 18.57 -5.28
C ALA A 156 12.17 17.09 -5.23
N ILE A 157 11.35 16.25 -4.58
CA ILE A 157 11.57 14.80 -4.49
C ILE A 157 11.50 14.16 -5.87
N MET A 158 10.48 14.50 -6.67
CA MET A 158 10.29 13.93 -8.00
C MET A 158 11.39 14.39 -8.98
N THR A 159 11.84 15.64 -8.88
CA THR A 159 12.99 16.14 -9.64
C THR A 159 14.25 15.34 -9.30
N ARG A 160 14.50 15.08 -8.02
CA ARG A 160 15.62 14.27 -7.56
C ARG A 160 15.52 12.83 -8.06
N LEU A 161 14.33 12.22 -7.96
CA LEU A 161 14.08 10.87 -8.47
C LEU A 161 14.41 10.79 -9.97
N LYS A 162 13.90 11.73 -10.77
CA LYS A 162 14.13 11.76 -12.22
C LYS A 162 15.63 11.81 -12.54
N ALA A 163 16.35 12.74 -11.93
CA ALA A 163 17.81 12.87 -12.13
C ALA A 163 18.55 11.59 -11.72
N SER A 164 18.16 10.95 -10.62
CA SER A 164 18.77 9.69 -10.15
C SER A 164 18.54 8.54 -11.12
N LEU A 165 17.31 8.40 -11.64
CA LEU A 165 16.96 7.38 -12.64
C LEU A 165 17.73 7.59 -13.96
N GLU A 166 17.92 8.84 -14.39
CA GLU A 166 18.70 9.18 -15.57
C GLU A 166 20.18 8.82 -15.42
N LEU A 167 20.75 8.97 -14.20
CA LEU A 167 22.13 8.54 -13.92
C LEU A 167 22.30 7.03 -14.06
N LEU A 168 21.30 6.25 -13.62
CA LEU A 168 21.32 4.79 -13.80
C LEU A 168 21.33 4.38 -15.29
N ASN A 169 20.77 5.21 -16.18
CA ASN A 169 20.75 4.95 -17.61
C ASN A 169 22.12 5.17 -18.27
N LYS A 170 22.95 6.07 -17.72
CA LYS A 170 24.29 6.41 -18.28
C LYS A 170 25.37 5.37 -17.96
N GLY A 171 25.14 4.45 -17.03
CA GLY A 171 26.10 3.42 -16.62
C GLY A 171 26.24 2.24 -17.61
N LYS A 172 25.80 2.38 -18.85
CA LYS A 172 25.87 1.37 -19.93
C LYS A 172 27.04 1.57 -20.90
N ASN A 173 28.07 2.34 -20.51
CA ASN A 173 29.30 2.47 -21.33
C ASN A 173 30.40 1.57 -20.77
#